data_be7d9ce5e7b4b034df1d758df268dd0d
#
_entry.id   be7d9ce5e7b4b034df1d758df268dd0d
#
_cell.length_a   1.000
_cell.length_b   1.000
_cell.length_c   1.000
_cell.angle_alpha   90.00
_cell.angle_beta   90.00
_cell.angle_gamma   90.00
#
_symmetry.space_group_name_H-M   'P 1'
#
loop_
_entity.id
_entity.type
_entity.pdbx_description
1 polymer ?
#
loop_
_entity_poly.entity_id
_entity_poly.type
_entity_poly.pdbx_seq_one_letter_code
_entity_poly.pdbx_strand_id
1 'polypeptide(L)'
;EVENASSEYIIRDHSRVKFEEKKRYLQAATALLTGKYGEGVIKLTLKDQYYNMREMVEPYPEVIDKACQAMEKAGVTPIVRPIRGGTDGARLSYMGLPCPNLFTGGMNFHGKYEYCSLNTMQKAMQTILNLIELWGK
;
A
#
# COMPACT_ATOMS: atom_id res chain seq x y z
N GLU A 1 25.13 22.60 22.10
CA GLU A 1 24.80 21.21 22.47
C GLU A 1 23.37 20.88 22.01
N VAL A 2 23.13 19.66 21.54
CA VAL A 2 21.79 19.18 21.15
C VAL A 2 21.20 18.51 22.37
N GLU A 3 20.16 19.10 22.94
CA GLU A 3 19.48 18.54 24.10
C GLU A 3 18.52 17.40 23.74
N ASN A 4 17.84 17.53 22.60
CA ASN A 4 16.88 16.54 22.13
C ASN A 4 16.99 16.33 20.63
N ALA A 5 16.82 15.10 20.18
CA ALA A 5 16.72 14.74 18.78
C ALA A 5 15.57 13.76 18.58
N SER A 6 14.89 13.83 17.43
CA SER A 6 13.88 12.88 17.05
C SER A 6 14.13 12.35 15.65
N SER A 7 13.80 11.10 15.43
CA SER A 7 13.84 10.46 14.11
C SER A 7 12.53 9.74 13.86
N GLU A 8 11.99 9.90 12.68
CA GLU A 8 10.79 9.20 12.24
C GLU A 8 11.15 8.16 11.19
N TYR A 9 10.70 6.94 11.39
CA TYR A 9 10.93 5.82 10.49
C TYR A 9 9.60 5.27 10.00
N ILE A 10 9.52 5.01 8.69
CA ILE A 10 8.38 4.33 8.10
C ILE A 10 8.80 2.89 7.80
N ILE A 11 8.26 1.94 8.54
CA ILE A 11 8.46 0.52 8.30
C ILE A 11 7.43 0.05 7.28
N ARG A 12 7.89 -0.63 6.23
CA ARG A 12 7.04 -1.18 5.19
C ARG A 12 7.48 -2.59 4.83
N ASP A 13 6.52 -3.48 4.69
CA ASP A 13 6.70 -4.80 4.08
C ASP A 13 5.35 -5.30 3.54
N HIS A 14 5.39 -6.10 2.48
CA HIS A 14 4.19 -6.76 1.94
C HIS A 14 3.82 -8.01 2.73
N SER A 15 4.78 -8.60 3.44
CA SER A 15 4.59 -9.73 4.34
C SER A 15 4.39 -9.23 5.76
N ARG A 16 3.27 -9.60 6.38
CA ARG A 16 2.99 -9.27 7.78
C ARG A 16 4.06 -9.83 8.72
N VAL A 17 4.54 -11.04 8.47
CA VAL A 17 5.59 -11.66 9.27
C VAL A 17 6.87 -10.83 9.26
N LYS A 18 7.33 -10.44 8.06
CA LYS A 18 8.52 -9.58 7.91
C LYS A 18 8.31 -8.18 8.46
N PHE A 19 7.10 -7.66 8.38
CA PHE A 19 6.76 -6.36 8.96
C PHE A 19 6.91 -6.38 10.48
N GLU A 20 6.34 -7.38 11.16
CA GLU A 20 6.47 -7.54 12.62
C GLU A 20 7.92 -7.84 13.03
N GLU A 21 8.69 -8.56 12.22
CA GLU A 21 10.12 -8.80 12.44
C GLU A 21 10.91 -7.49 12.43
N LYS A 22 10.66 -6.60 11.45
CA LYS A 22 11.30 -5.27 11.40
C LYS A 22 10.98 -4.41 12.63
N LYS A 23 9.76 -4.48 13.14
CA LYS A 23 9.38 -3.81 14.40
C LYS A 23 10.19 -4.36 15.58
N ARG A 24 10.34 -5.69 15.66
CA ARG A 24 11.17 -6.33 16.71
C ARG A 24 12.63 -5.91 16.64
N TYR A 25 13.19 -5.71 15.43
CA TYR A 25 14.57 -5.19 15.31
C TYR A 25 14.71 -3.79 15.89
N LEU A 26 13.76 -2.89 15.66
CA LEU A 26 13.78 -1.56 16.26
C LEU A 26 13.65 -1.61 17.78
N GLN A 27 12.78 -2.48 18.30
CA GLN A 27 12.64 -2.67 19.75
C GLN A 27 13.93 -3.21 20.37
N ALA A 28 14.56 -4.20 19.75
CA ALA A 28 15.83 -4.77 20.22
C ALA A 28 16.97 -3.74 20.18
N ALA A 29 17.06 -2.94 19.12
CA ALA A 29 18.05 -1.87 19.02
C ALA A 29 17.82 -0.81 20.11
N THR A 30 16.57 -0.43 20.36
CA THR A 30 16.23 0.50 21.43
C THR A 30 16.63 -0.05 22.80
N ALA A 31 16.33 -1.32 23.08
CA ALA A 31 16.68 -1.97 24.35
C ALA A 31 18.20 -2.02 24.54
N LEU A 32 18.96 -2.35 23.50
CA LEU A 32 20.43 -2.36 23.54
C LEU A 32 20.99 -0.98 23.87
N LEU A 33 20.47 0.05 23.22
CA LEU A 33 20.94 1.44 23.43
C LEU A 33 20.51 1.97 24.80
N THR A 34 19.31 1.63 25.27
CA THR A 34 18.85 1.97 26.62
C THR A 34 19.77 1.32 27.69
N GLY A 35 20.16 0.06 27.50
CA GLY A 35 21.13 -0.61 28.37
C GLY A 35 22.52 0.04 28.39
N LYS A 36 22.92 0.64 27.26
CA LYS A 36 24.22 1.32 27.16
C LYS A 36 24.23 2.74 27.72
N TYR A 37 23.15 3.50 27.50
CA TYR A 37 23.13 4.94 27.80
C TYR A 37 22.22 5.31 28.98
N GLY A 38 21.52 4.38 29.55
CA GLY A 38 20.59 4.57 30.67
C GLY A 38 19.13 4.70 30.25
N GLU A 39 18.26 4.51 31.23
CA GLU A 39 16.83 4.64 31.02
C GLU A 39 16.39 6.08 30.75
N GLY A 40 15.38 6.26 29.90
CA GLY A 40 14.83 7.57 29.56
C GLY A 40 15.59 8.32 28.45
N VAL A 41 16.80 7.86 28.06
CA VAL A 41 17.60 8.49 27.00
C VAL A 41 16.96 8.26 25.61
N ILE A 42 16.34 7.10 25.40
CA ILE A 42 15.68 6.77 24.13
C ILE A 42 14.23 6.38 24.39
N LYS A 43 13.30 7.03 23.66
CA LYS A 43 11.89 6.70 23.67
C LYS A 43 11.49 6.22 22.30
N LEU A 44 11.07 4.95 22.18
CA LEU A 44 10.51 4.39 20.96
C LEU A 44 8.98 4.41 21.04
N THR A 45 8.35 4.99 20.02
CA THR A 45 6.89 4.91 19.85
C THR A 45 6.60 4.20 18.52
N LEU A 46 5.89 3.08 18.56
CA LEU A 46 5.45 2.34 17.39
C LEU A 46 3.95 2.56 17.18
N LYS A 47 3.56 2.91 15.96
CA LYS A 47 2.16 3.11 15.58
C LYS A 47 1.88 2.42 14.25
N ASP A 48 1.03 1.42 14.27
CA ASP A 48 0.55 0.77 13.05
C ASP A 48 -0.49 1.67 12.36
N GLN A 49 -0.36 1.86 11.06
CA GLN A 49 -1.29 2.65 10.26
C GLN A 49 -2.24 1.75 9.46
N TYR A 50 -1.70 0.77 8.75
CA TYR A 50 -2.42 -0.22 7.95
C TYR A 50 -1.48 -1.36 7.57
N TYR A 51 -2.08 -2.50 7.21
CA TYR A 51 -1.39 -3.67 6.68
C TYR A 51 -1.63 -3.82 5.17
N ASN A 52 -1.02 -4.83 4.55
CA ASN A 52 -1.28 -5.13 3.15
C ASN A 52 -2.75 -5.57 2.98
N MET A 53 -3.46 -4.91 2.06
CA MET A 53 -4.86 -5.22 1.77
C MET A 53 -5.09 -6.63 1.21
N ARG A 54 -4.04 -7.32 0.76
CA ARG A 54 -4.14 -8.67 0.18
C ARG A 54 -4.92 -9.61 1.08
N GLU A 55 -4.65 -9.60 2.39
CA GLU A 55 -5.32 -10.46 3.36
C GLU A 55 -6.85 -10.26 3.37
N MET A 56 -7.30 -9.05 3.04
CA MET A 56 -8.72 -8.69 3.02
C MET A 56 -9.37 -8.85 1.65
N VAL A 57 -8.59 -8.88 0.57
CA VAL A 57 -9.08 -9.03 -0.81
C VAL A 57 -9.03 -10.48 -1.27
N GLU A 58 -8.05 -11.25 -0.81
CA GLU A 58 -7.84 -12.66 -1.20
C GLU A 58 -9.08 -13.57 -1.00
N PRO A 59 -9.94 -13.38 0.04
CA PRO A 59 -11.18 -14.14 0.19
C PRO A 59 -12.25 -13.84 -0.88
N TYR A 60 -12.06 -12.79 -1.68
CA TYR A 60 -13.01 -12.32 -2.70
C TYR A 60 -12.34 -12.26 -4.08
N PRO A 61 -11.96 -13.42 -4.66
CA PRO A 61 -11.21 -13.47 -5.91
C PRO A 61 -11.96 -12.82 -7.08
N GLU A 62 -13.28 -12.83 -7.06
CA GLU A 62 -14.13 -12.23 -8.10
C GLU A 62 -13.88 -10.73 -8.27
N VAL A 63 -13.43 -10.03 -7.23
CA VAL A 63 -13.10 -8.60 -7.30
C VAL A 63 -11.89 -8.36 -8.21
N ILE A 64 -10.87 -9.21 -8.08
CA ILE A 64 -9.67 -9.15 -8.94
C ILE A 64 -9.98 -9.67 -10.34
N ASP A 65 -10.71 -10.77 -10.45
CA ASP A 65 -11.04 -11.41 -11.73
C ASP A 65 -11.85 -10.47 -12.62
N LYS A 66 -12.87 -9.82 -12.08
CA LYS A 66 -13.66 -8.82 -12.83
C LYS A 66 -12.84 -7.59 -13.20
N ALA A 67 -11.93 -7.15 -12.33
CA ALA A 67 -11.02 -6.06 -12.67
C ALA A 67 -10.08 -6.43 -13.83
N CYS A 68 -9.53 -7.64 -13.84
CA CYS A 68 -8.72 -8.15 -14.95
C CYS A 68 -9.52 -8.24 -16.24
N GLN A 69 -10.71 -8.82 -16.21
CA GLN A 69 -11.60 -8.88 -17.36
C GLN A 69 -11.96 -7.49 -17.91
N ALA A 70 -12.22 -6.52 -17.04
CA ALA A 70 -12.49 -5.14 -17.44
C ALA A 70 -11.30 -4.48 -18.14
N MET A 71 -10.07 -4.76 -17.67
CA MET A 71 -8.84 -4.30 -18.32
C MET A 71 -8.65 -4.93 -19.70
N GLU A 72 -8.83 -6.24 -19.80
CA GLU A 72 -8.73 -6.97 -21.08
C GLU A 72 -9.73 -6.44 -22.11
N LYS A 73 -10.98 -6.19 -21.72
CA LYS A 73 -11.99 -5.56 -22.58
C LYS A 73 -11.59 -4.14 -23.03
N ALA A 74 -10.82 -3.41 -22.22
CA ALA A 74 -10.26 -2.11 -22.59
C ALA A 74 -8.98 -2.24 -23.43
N GLY A 75 -8.53 -3.46 -23.77
CA GLY A 75 -7.29 -3.72 -24.51
C GLY A 75 -6.05 -3.41 -23.67
N VAL A 76 -6.10 -3.71 -22.37
CA VAL A 76 -5.00 -3.58 -21.42
C VAL A 76 -4.69 -4.96 -20.85
N THR A 77 -3.43 -5.37 -20.88
CA THR A 77 -2.98 -6.61 -20.24
C THR A 77 -2.89 -6.41 -18.74
N PRO A 78 -3.65 -7.16 -17.91
CA PRO A 78 -3.60 -7.01 -16.46
C PRO A 78 -2.25 -7.42 -15.88
N ILE A 79 -1.74 -6.64 -14.94
CA ILE A 79 -0.58 -6.97 -14.13
C ILE A 79 -0.97 -6.81 -12.66
N VAL A 80 -1.24 -7.92 -11.98
CA VAL A 80 -1.57 -7.92 -10.54
C VAL A 80 -0.29 -7.96 -9.73
N ARG A 81 -0.01 -6.90 -9.00
CA ARG A 81 1.19 -6.80 -8.16
C ARG A 81 0.94 -5.97 -6.91
N PRO A 82 1.70 -6.20 -5.83
CA PRO A 82 1.62 -5.34 -4.65
C PRO A 82 2.13 -3.94 -4.97
N ILE A 83 1.51 -2.94 -4.38
CA ILE A 83 1.95 -1.54 -4.45
C ILE A 83 2.79 -1.16 -3.24
N ARG A 84 3.68 -0.20 -3.42
CA ARG A 84 4.65 0.23 -2.40
C ARG A 84 4.07 1.14 -1.33
N GLY A 85 3.01 1.84 -1.61
CA GLY A 85 2.44 2.85 -0.74
C GLY A 85 1.21 2.37 0.02
N GLY A 86 0.77 3.18 0.97
CA GLY A 86 -0.58 3.10 1.50
C GLY A 86 -1.56 3.74 0.55
N THR A 87 -2.74 3.18 0.48
CA THR A 87 -3.85 3.71 -0.29
C THR A 87 -5.11 3.70 0.56
N ASP A 88 -6.08 4.51 0.19
CA ASP A 88 -7.40 4.49 0.81
C ASP A 88 -8.06 3.12 0.64
N GLY A 89 -7.79 2.42 -0.47
CA GLY A 89 -8.24 1.05 -0.69
C GLY A 89 -7.77 0.07 0.39
N ALA A 90 -6.54 0.21 0.90
CA ALA A 90 -6.06 -0.60 2.01
C ALA A 90 -6.89 -0.34 3.28
N ARG A 91 -7.18 0.92 3.60
CA ARG A 91 -7.98 1.29 4.77
C ARG A 91 -9.42 0.79 4.63
N LEU A 92 -10.05 1.00 3.47
CA LEU A 92 -11.40 0.54 3.16
C LEU A 92 -11.50 -0.99 3.26
N SER A 93 -10.49 -1.71 2.79
CA SER A 93 -10.45 -3.17 2.87
C SER A 93 -10.48 -3.66 4.32
N TYR A 94 -9.73 -3.02 5.22
CA TYR A 94 -9.77 -3.34 6.65
C TYR A 94 -11.04 -2.84 7.38
N MET A 95 -11.84 -2.00 6.72
CA MET A 95 -13.18 -1.60 7.19
C MET A 95 -14.30 -2.52 6.68
N GLY A 96 -13.95 -3.60 5.97
CA GLY A 96 -14.89 -4.59 5.46
C GLY A 96 -15.30 -4.41 4.00
N LEU A 97 -14.67 -3.48 3.27
CA LEU A 97 -14.89 -3.28 1.84
C LEU A 97 -13.63 -3.68 1.07
N PRO A 98 -13.52 -4.90 0.52
CA PRO A 98 -12.39 -5.31 -0.31
C PRO A 98 -12.21 -4.35 -1.50
N CYS A 99 -11.15 -3.54 -1.47
CA CYS A 99 -10.99 -2.40 -2.38
C CYS A 99 -9.58 -2.38 -2.99
N PRO A 100 -9.28 -3.26 -3.97
CA PRO A 100 -8.02 -3.22 -4.69
C PRO A 100 -7.93 -1.98 -5.57
N ASN A 101 -6.70 -1.55 -5.89
CA ASN A 101 -6.49 -0.38 -6.72
C ASN A 101 -6.44 -0.75 -8.20
N LEU A 102 -7.01 0.11 -9.04
CA LEU A 102 -6.85 0.08 -10.48
C LEU A 102 -5.72 1.05 -10.91
N PHE A 103 -5.21 0.85 -12.11
CA PHE A 103 -4.27 1.79 -12.71
C PHE A 103 -4.98 3.09 -13.12
N THR A 104 -4.22 4.20 -13.12
CA THR A 104 -4.71 5.53 -13.55
C THR A 104 -4.09 5.98 -14.86
N GLY A 105 -2.99 5.35 -15.26
CA GLY A 105 -2.18 5.75 -16.40
C GLY A 105 -1.12 6.80 -16.09
N GLY A 106 -0.97 7.20 -14.83
CA GLY A 106 0.07 8.11 -14.39
C GLY A 106 1.46 7.46 -14.38
N MET A 107 2.47 8.27 -14.58
CA MET A 107 3.88 7.89 -14.63
C MET A 107 4.71 8.85 -13.80
N ASN A 108 5.84 8.36 -13.26
CA ASN A 108 6.79 9.15 -12.46
C ASN A 108 6.16 9.81 -11.22
N PHE A 109 5.24 9.10 -10.56
CA PHE A 109 4.54 9.57 -9.35
C PHE A 109 5.49 10.16 -8.33
N HIS A 110 5.12 11.30 -7.76
CA HIS A 110 5.90 12.09 -6.81
C HIS A 110 7.20 12.65 -7.38
N GLY A 111 7.41 12.55 -8.68
CA GLY A 111 8.58 13.06 -9.36
C GLY A 111 8.36 14.45 -9.99
N LYS A 112 9.44 15.18 -10.21
CA LYS A 112 9.40 16.48 -10.90
C LYS A 112 8.78 16.40 -12.31
N TYR A 113 8.88 15.24 -12.93
CA TYR A 113 8.37 14.95 -14.29
C TYR A 113 7.19 13.97 -14.24
N GLU A 114 6.33 14.11 -13.24
CA GLU A 114 5.08 13.36 -13.18
C GLU A 114 4.17 13.75 -14.34
N TYR A 115 3.60 12.76 -15.01
CA TYR A 115 2.69 12.98 -16.13
C TYR A 115 1.67 11.84 -16.26
N CYS A 116 0.60 12.11 -16.99
CA CYS A 116 -0.37 11.11 -17.41
C CYS A 116 -0.59 11.19 -18.90
N SER A 117 -0.46 10.07 -19.62
CA SER A 117 -0.76 10.01 -21.03
C SER A 117 -2.28 9.99 -21.25
N LEU A 118 -2.75 10.80 -22.22
CA LEU A 118 -4.17 10.82 -22.59
C LEU A 118 -4.67 9.42 -22.99
N ASN A 119 -3.90 8.66 -23.75
CA ASN A 119 -4.27 7.31 -24.17
C ASN A 119 -4.42 6.35 -22.97
N THR A 120 -3.52 6.41 -22.00
CA THR A 120 -3.60 5.55 -20.80
C THR A 120 -4.73 5.99 -19.87
N MET A 121 -5.01 7.29 -19.77
CA MET A 121 -6.16 7.83 -19.05
C MET A 121 -7.49 7.34 -19.66
N GLN A 122 -7.62 7.37 -20.99
CA GLN A 122 -8.79 6.81 -21.68
C GLN A 122 -8.97 5.31 -21.42
N LYS A 123 -7.86 4.55 -21.40
CA LYS A 123 -7.89 3.12 -21.06
C LYS A 123 -8.34 2.89 -19.61
N ALA A 124 -7.89 3.71 -18.68
CA ALA A 124 -8.32 3.63 -17.28
C ALA A 124 -9.83 3.92 -17.15
N MET A 125 -10.32 4.96 -17.81
CA MET A 125 -11.74 5.30 -17.86
C MET A 125 -12.56 4.14 -18.45
N GLN A 126 -12.13 3.59 -19.61
CA GLN A 126 -12.83 2.47 -20.24
C GLN A 126 -12.85 1.22 -19.36
N THR A 127 -11.76 0.97 -18.62
CA THR A 127 -11.71 -0.13 -17.65
C THR A 127 -12.77 0.04 -16.55
N ILE A 128 -12.94 1.25 -16.03
CA ILE A 128 -13.97 1.54 -15.01
C ILE A 128 -15.38 1.30 -15.57
N LEU A 129 -15.66 1.77 -16.78
CA LEU A 129 -16.97 1.53 -17.43
C LEU A 129 -17.25 0.04 -17.63
N ASN A 130 -16.28 -0.71 -18.14
CA ASN A 130 -16.39 -2.15 -18.30
C ASN A 130 -16.60 -2.86 -16.95
N LEU A 131 -15.95 -2.39 -15.89
CA LEU A 131 -16.09 -2.95 -14.54
C LEU A 131 -17.51 -2.75 -14.00
N ILE A 132 -18.08 -1.55 -14.18
CA ILE A 132 -19.48 -1.25 -13.80
C ILE A 132 -20.46 -2.20 -14.55
N GLU A 133 -20.26 -2.41 -15.85
CA GLU A 133 -21.07 -3.33 -16.63
C GLU A 133 -20.95 -4.79 -16.15
N LEU A 134 -19.77 -5.21 -15.72
CA LEU A 134 -19.54 -6.57 -15.20
C LEU A 134 -20.17 -6.81 -13.82
N TRP A 135 -20.36 -5.76 -13.03
CA TRP A 135 -21.01 -5.85 -11.73
C TRP A 135 -22.53 -5.61 -11.80
N GLY A 136 -23.02 -4.94 -12.84
CA GLY A 136 -24.43 -4.64 -13.04
C GLY A 136 -25.25 -5.78 -13.65
N LYS A 137 -24.61 -6.89 -13.98
CA LYS A 137 -25.23 -8.12 -14.48
C LYS A 137 -25.33 -9.14 -13.36
#